data_20746efc31347eaa40d1889c64c06836
#
_entry.id   20746efc31347eaa40d1889c64c06836
#
_cell.length_a   1.000
_cell.length_b   1.000
_cell.length_c   1.000
_cell.angle_alpha   90.00
_cell.angle_beta   90.00
_cell.angle_gamma   90.00
#
_symmetry.space_group_name_H-M   'P 1'
#
loop_
_entity.id
_entity.type
_entity.pdbx_description
1 polymer ?
#
loop_
_entity_poly.entity_id
_entity_poly.type
_entity_poly.pdbx_seq_one_letter_code
_entity_poly.pdbx_strand_id
1 'polypeptide(L)'
;MTKQMTDKEKHKEAMDFGPVYTQFEGKTKDAMLHLCIVKTGICIHAFKRDDIGDVDIAWGQPNDPTTGKGGYGLSHILTDHGEEIKDFNFDPIDFILLVLNFGKLNSQGKKNRIYLEGKDYRLIVTTEWYGVKQQLLLTAFDLRPVSRKNPQRAREMRKAPKR
;
A
#
# COMPACT_ATOMS: atom_id res chain seq x y z
N MET A 1 -30.01 18.27 -7.93
CA MET A 1 -29.24 18.57 -6.71
C MET A 1 -28.53 17.32 -6.23
N THR A 2 -27.22 17.38 -6.18
CA THR A 2 -26.43 16.29 -5.63
C THR A 2 -26.52 16.35 -4.10
N LYS A 3 -27.11 15.33 -3.48
CA LYS A 3 -27.16 15.23 -2.03
C LYS A 3 -25.74 15.03 -1.49
N GLN A 4 -25.32 15.89 -0.60
CA GLN A 4 -24.03 15.75 0.05
C GLN A 4 -24.05 14.56 1.00
N MET A 5 -23.06 13.67 0.90
CA MET A 5 -22.99 12.50 1.77
C MET A 5 -22.70 12.89 3.22
N THR A 6 -23.38 12.24 4.14
CA THR A 6 -23.10 12.38 5.58
C THR A 6 -21.76 11.71 5.90
N ASP A 7 -21.15 12.08 7.02
CA ASP A 7 -19.90 11.43 7.46
C ASP A 7 -20.09 9.92 7.67
N LYS A 8 -21.28 9.50 8.16
CA LYS A 8 -21.60 8.10 8.33
C LYS A 8 -21.67 7.34 7.01
N GLU A 9 -22.24 7.97 5.98
CA GLU A 9 -22.32 7.38 4.63
C GLU A 9 -20.93 7.28 3.98
N LYS A 10 -20.12 8.33 4.10
CA LYS A 10 -18.72 8.32 3.62
C LYS A 10 -17.92 7.22 4.33
N HIS A 11 -18.12 7.06 5.62
CA HIS A 11 -17.46 6.04 6.42
C HIS A 11 -17.83 4.64 5.93
N LYS A 12 -19.12 4.39 5.72
CA LYS A 12 -19.61 3.10 5.20
C LYS A 12 -19.05 2.81 3.82
N GLU A 13 -19.04 3.79 2.93
CA GLU A 13 -18.51 3.65 1.58
C GLU A 13 -17.00 3.36 1.60
N ALA A 14 -16.25 4.09 2.41
CA ALA A 14 -14.81 3.90 2.55
C ALA A 14 -14.44 2.54 3.15
N MET A 15 -15.32 1.95 3.96
CA MET A 15 -15.12 0.63 4.54
C MET A 15 -15.58 -0.51 3.63
N ASP A 16 -16.23 -0.19 2.52
CA ASP A 16 -16.67 -1.22 1.57
C ASP A 16 -15.52 -1.53 0.61
N PHE A 17 -14.70 -2.49 1.03
CA PHE A 17 -13.58 -2.97 0.21
C PHE A 17 -14.02 -4.00 -0.83
N GLY A 18 -15.30 -4.39 -0.85
CA GLY A 18 -15.80 -5.52 -1.61
C GLY A 18 -15.84 -6.80 -0.76
N PRO A 19 -15.73 -7.99 -1.39
CA PRO A 19 -15.76 -9.26 -0.66
C PRO A 19 -14.71 -9.34 0.44
N VAL A 20 -15.08 -9.96 1.58
CA VAL A 20 -14.16 -10.20 2.68
C VAL A 20 -13.69 -11.65 2.63
N TYR A 21 -12.40 -11.84 2.48
CA TYR A 21 -11.76 -13.15 2.39
C TYR A 21 -11.12 -13.50 3.73
N THR A 22 -11.58 -14.57 4.36
CA THR A 22 -11.10 -15.03 5.67
C THR A 22 -10.14 -16.22 5.57
N GLN A 23 -10.05 -16.84 4.40
CA GLN A 23 -9.29 -18.08 4.20
C GLN A 23 -7.77 -17.87 4.07
N PHE A 24 -7.32 -16.61 4.00
CA PHE A 24 -5.89 -16.30 3.82
C PHE A 24 -5.20 -15.81 5.10
N GLU A 25 -5.77 -16.08 6.27
CA GLU A 25 -5.18 -15.66 7.53
C GLU A 25 -3.76 -16.24 7.68
N GLY A 26 -2.78 -15.34 7.84
CA GLY A 26 -1.37 -15.71 7.92
C GLY A 26 -0.75 -16.20 6.61
N LYS A 27 -1.50 -16.18 5.51
CA LYS A 27 -1.05 -16.62 4.19
C LYS A 27 -0.85 -15.41 3.28
N THR A 28 0.12 -14.58 3.60
CA THR A 28 0.31 -13.26 3.01
C THR A 28 0.48 -13.29 1.49
N LYS A 29 1.38 -14.14 1.00
CA LYS A 29 1.63 -14.24 -0.45
C LYS A 29 0.40 -14.72 -1.19
N ASP A 30 -0.26 -15.76 -0.67
CA ASP A 30 -1.48 -16.29 -1.28
C ASP A 30 -2.60 -15.26 -1.31
N ALA A 31 -2.73 -14.47 -0.24
CA ALA A 31 -3.69 -13.37 -0.17
C ALA A 31 -3.43 -12.35 -1.28
N MET A 32 -2.19 -11.90 -1.42
CA MET A 32 -1.82 -10.92 -2.45
C MET A 32 -2.04 -11.46 -3.86
N LEU A 33 -1.67 -12.71 -4.13
CA LEU A 33 -1.88 -13.33 -5.44
C LEU A 33 -3.36 -13.46 -5.76
N HIS A 34 -4.17 -13.83 -4.77
CA HIS A 34 -5.63 -13.89 -4.94
C HIS A 34 -6.20 -12.53 -5.32
N LEU A 35 -5.81 -11.46 -4.62
CA LEU A 35 -6.26 -10.10 -4.92
C LEU A 35 -5.84 -9.66 -6.33
N CYS A 36 -4.67 -10.07 -6.79
CA CYS A 36 -4.23 -9.77 -8.16
C CYS A 36 -5.11 -10.43 -9.22
N ILE A 37 -5.73 -11.55 -8.90
CA ILE A 37 -6.63 -12.28 -9.82
C ILE A 37 -8.03 -11.66 -9.81
N VAL A 38 -8.62 -11.50 -8.60
CA VAL A 38 -10.01 -11.05 -8.47
C VAL A 38 -10.17 -9.53 -8.55
N LYS A 39 -9.14 -8.78 -8.21
CA LYS A 39 -9.07 -7.31 -8.26
C LYS A 39 -10.21 -6.62 -7.49
N THR A 40 -10.60 -7.19 -6.37
CA THR A 40 -11.61 -6.63 -5.48
C THR A 40 -11.51 -7.32 -4.10
N GLY A 41 -11.90 -6.61 -3.06
CA GLY A 41 -12.04 -7.19 -1.73
C GLY A 41 -10.87 -6.96 -0.79
N ILE A 42 -10.95 -7.62 0.34
CA ILE A 42 -9.98 -7.51 1.42
C ILE A 42 -9.70 -8.88 2.03
N CYS A 43 -8.42 -9.19 2.23
CA CYS A 43 -7.99 -10.38 2.95
C CYS A 43 -7.67 -9.97 4.39
N ILE A 44 -8.53 -10.37 5.34
CA ILE A 44 -8.36 -9.99 6.74
C ILE A 44 -7.32 -10.89 7.41
N HIS A 45 -6.53 -10.30 8.32
CA HIS A 45 -5.46 -11.00 9.05
C HIS A 45 -4.46 -11.72 8.13
N ALA A 46 -4.25 -11.18 6.93
CA ALA A 46 -3.41 -11.80 5.91
C ALA A 46 -1.96 -11.87 6.31
N PHE A 47 -1.48 -10.85 7.04
CA PHE A 47 -0.11 -10.79 7.53
C PHE A 47 -0.10 -10.69 9.06
N LYS A 48 0.86 -11.40 9.68
CA LYS A 48 1.03 -11.42 11.14
C LYS A 48 2.49 -11.21 11.51
N ARG A 49 2.73 -10.29 12.43
CA ARG A 49 4.07 -10.02 12.94
C ARG A 49 3.95 -9.58 14.41
N ASP A 50 4.75 -10.20 15.29
CA ASP A 50 4.58 -10.05 16.74
C ASP A 50 4.66 -8.60 17.21
N ASP A 51 5.53 -7.79 16.61
CA ASP A 51 5.73 -6.41 17.04
C ASP A 51 4.64 -5.43 16.58
N ILE A 52 3.87 -5.76 15.55
CA ILE A 52 2.83 -4.89 15.03
C ILE A 52 1.43 -5.51 15.07
N GLY A 53 1.33 -6.84 15.16
CA GLY A 53 0.05 -7.56 15.12
C GLY A 53 -0.38 -7.93 13.70
N ASP A 54 -1.68 -8.10 13.53
CA ASP A 54 -2.26 -8.55 12.28
C ASP A 54 -2.53 -7.38 11.32
N VAL A 55 -2.25 -7.58 10.04
CA VAL A 55 -2.46 -6.57 8.99
C VAL A 55 -3.38 -7.14 7.93
N ASP A 56 -4.41 -6.35 7.59
CA ASP A 56 -5.32 -6.65 6.49
C ASP A 56 -4.73 -6.14 5.18
N ILE A 57 -5.00 -6.85 4.09
CA ILE A 57 -4.57 -6.44 2.76
C ILE A 57 -5.80 -6.32 1.87
N ALA A 58 -6.11 -5.10 1.45
CA ALA A 58 -7.18 -4.83 0.49
C ALA A 58 -6.59 -4.69 -0.91
N TRP A 59 -7.39 -5.01 -1.91
CA TRP A 59 -7.04 -4.63 -3.27
C TRP A 59 -6.92 -3.11 -3.39
N GLY A 60 -7.92 -2.39 -2.87
CA GLY A 60 -7.91 -0.93 -2.85
C GLY A 60 -8.11 -0.32 -4.22
N GLN A 61 -7.44 0.80 -4.45
CA GLN A 61 -7.51 1.54 -5.70
C GLN A 61 -6.22 2.31 -5.95
N PRO A 62 -5.80 2.48 -7.23
CA PRO A 62 -4.67 3.34 -7.54
C PRO A 62 -5.05 4.82 -7.34
N ASN A 63 -4.05 5.70 -7.41
CA ASN A 63 -4.31 7.13 -7.39
C ASN A 63 -5.22 7.54 -8.55
N ASP A 64 -6.10 8.51 -8.29
CA ASP A 64 -6.90 9.14 -9.33
C ASP A 64 -5.94 9.79 -10.35
N PRO A 65 -6.04 9.47 -11.65
CA PRO A 65 -5.13 10.05 -12.66
C PRO A 65 -5.21 11.58 -12.75
N THR A 66 -6.35 12.17 -12.40
CA THR A 66 -6.55 13.62 -12.45
C THR A 66 -5.90 14.33 -11.27
N THR A 67 -6.06 13.80 -10.06
CA THR A 67 -5.58 14.45 -8.83
C THR A 67 -4.22 13.92 -8.36
N GLY A 68 -3.83 12.71 -8.78
CA GLY A 68 -2.64 12.03 -8.29
C GLY A 68 -2.75 11.58 -6.83
N LYS A 69 -3.96 11.47 -6.29
CA LYS A 69 -4.22 11.18 -4.88
C LYS A 69 -5.30 10.11 -4.73
N GLY A 70 -5.46 9.64 -3.51
CA GLY A 70 -6.57 8.75 -3.11
C GLY A 70 -6.27 7.26 -3.24
N GLY A 71 -5.10 6.88 -3.74
CA GLY A 71 -4.71 5.48 -3.84
C GLY A 71 -4.41 4.85 -2.48
N TYR A 72 -4.75 3.58 -2.35
CA TYR A 72 -4.41 2.78 -1.18
C TYR A 72 -4.46 1.30 -1.53
N GLY A 73 -3.78 0.48 -0.72
CA GLY A 73 -3.83 -0.97 -0.83
C GLY A 73 -2.92 -1.51 -1.93
N LEU A 74 -3.14 -2.78 -2.24
CA LEU A 74 -2.25 -3.52 -3.15
C LEU A 74 -2.24 -2.93 -4.56
N SER A 75 -3.41 -2.60 -5.12
CA SER A 75 -3.49 -2.03 -6.47
C SER A 75 -2.74 -0.72 -6.60
N HIS A 76 -2.78 0.12 -5.56
CA HIS A 76 -2.04 1.37 -5.50
C HIS A 76 -0.52 1.11 -5.56
N ILE A 77 -0.03 0.19 -4.75
CA ILE A 77 1.41 -0.14 -4.72
C ILE A 77 1.85 -0.68 -6.09
N LEU A 78 1.09 -1.60 -6.66
CA LEU A 78 1.45 -2.21 -7.94
C LEU A 78 1.37 -1.23 -9.12
N THR A 79 0.39 -0.34 -9.12
CA THR A 79 0.16 0.61 -10.22
C THR A 79 1.05 1.85 -10.10
N ASP A 80 1.06 2.48 -8.92
CA ASP A 80 1.71 3.78 -8.74
C ASP A 80 3.18 3.67 -8.30
N HIS A 81 3.57 2.53 -7.71
CA HIS A 81 4.93 2.30 -7.21
C HIS A 81 5.61 1.07 -7.79
N GLY A 82 4.95 0.36 -8.72
CA GLY A 82 5.48 -0.87 -9.29
C GLY A 82 6.83 -0.70 -9.99
N GLU A 83 6.99 0.38 -10.75
CA GLU A 83 8.25 0.65 -11.47
C GLU A 83 9.39 0.97 -10.49
N GLU A 84 9.11 1.69 -9.40
CA GLU A 84 10.09 1.95 -8.35
C GLU A 84 10.58 0.64 -7.73
N ILE A 85 9.67 -0.29 -7.49
CA ILE A 85 9.99 -1.59 -6.88
C ILE A 85 10.82 -2.44 -7.84
N LYS A 86 10.50 -2.44 -9.13
CA LYS A 86 11.26 -3.17 -10.15
C LYS A 86 12.72 -2.69 -10.24
N ASP A 87 12.98 -1.42 -9.94
CA ASP A 87 14.33 -0.89 -9.91
C ASP A 87 15.21 -1.54 -8.83
N PHE A 88 14.61 -2.21 -7.84
CA PHE A 88 15.33 -3.02 -6.84
C PHE A 88 15.58 -4.46 -7.32
N ASN A 89 15.21 -4.80 -8.56
CA ASN A 89 15.29 -6.16 -9.12
C ASN A 89 14.41 -7.17 -8.39
N PHE A 90 13.27 -6.72 -7.87
CA PHE A 90 12.29 -7.58 -7.22
C PHE A 90 10.97 -7.59 -7.97
N ASP A 91 10.30 -8.73 -7.95
CA ASP A 91 8.86 -8.77 -8.21
C ASP A 91 8.14 -7.97 -7.12
N PRO A 92 7.16 -7.11 -7.47
CA PRO A 92 6.48 -6.27 -6.47
C PRO A 92 5.85 -7.05 -5.31
N ILE A 93 5.25 -8.20 -5.57
CA ILE A 93 4.64 -9.03 -4.52
C ILE A 93 5.72 -9.56 -3.57
N ASP A 94 6.81 -10.08 -4.10
CA ASP A 94 7.92 -10.59 -3.29
C ASP A 94 8.60 -9.47 -2.49
N PHE A 95 8.69 -8.26 -3.07
CA PHE A 95 9.23 -7.09 -2.39
C PHE A 95 8.36 -6.70 -1.19
N ILE A 96 7.05 -6.61 -1.38
CA ILE A 96 6.12 -6.28 -0.30
C ILE A 96 6.25 -7.31 0.82
N LEU A 97 6.27 -8.60 0.46
CA LEU A 97 6.42 -9.69 1.41
C LEU A 97 7.72 -9.58 2.20
N LEU A 98 8.82 -9.27 1.53
CA LEU A 98 10.13 -9.08 2.16
C LEU A 98 10.08 -7.94 3.19
N VAL A 99 9.54 -6.79 2.82
CA VAL A 99 9.48 -5.62 3.69
C VAL A 99 8.53 -5.86 4.86
N LEU A 100 7.39 -6.50 4.64
CA LEU A 100 6.48 -6.87 5.73
C LEU A 100 7.19 -7.74 6.77
N ASN A 101 7.93 -8.74 6.32
CA ASN A 101 8.59 -9.69 7.23
C ASN A 101 9.85 -9.11 7.90
N PHE A 102 10.64 -8.34 7.19
CA PHE A 102 11.98 -7.94 7.63
C PHE A 102 12.21 -6.44 7.74
N GLY A 103 11.26 -5.61 7.31
CA GLY A 103 11.37 -4.17 7.45
C GLY A 103 11.48 -3.75 8.91
N LYS A 104 12.36 -2.81 9.20
CA LYS A 104 12.56 -2.31 10.56
C LYS A 104 11.42 -1.38 10.95
N LEU A 105 10.84 -1.63 12.13
CA LEU A 105 9.78 -0.79 12.66
C LEU A 105 10.34 0.58 13.03
N ASN A 106 9.77 1.64 12.44
CA ASN A 106 10.07 3.02 12.77
C ASN A 106 8.83 3.65 13.42
N SER A 107 8.94 4.02 14.70
CA SER A 107 7.85 4.59 15.48
C SER A 107 7.74 6.11 15.38
N GLN A 108 8.64 6.77 14.63
CA GLN A 108 8.65 8.22 14.46
C GLN A 108 7.78 8.71 13.30
N GLY A 109 6.92 7.84 12.78
CA GLY A 109 6.01 8.19 11.71
C GLY A 109 4.84 9.04 12.17
N LYS A 110 3.95 9.36 11.23
CA LYS A 110 2.72 10.10 11.54
C LYS A 110 1.83 9.29 12.47
N LYS A 111 0.99 10.00 13.23
CA LYS A 111 -0.04 9.37 14.05
C LYS A 111 -0.88 8.40 13.20
N ASN A 112 -1.20 7.24 13.77
CA ASN A 112 -1.97 6.19 13.13
C ASN A 112 -1.28 5.57 11.89
N ARG A 113 0.06 5.63 11.85
CA ARG A 113 0.86 5.00 10.80
C ARG A 113 1.97 4.17 11.41
N ILE A 114 2.21 3.00 10.82
CA ILE A 114 3.35 2.15 11.11
C ILE A 114 4.25 2.17 9.88
N TYR A 115 5.52 2.53 10.07
CA TYR A 115 6.52 2.51 9.01
C TYR A 115 7.40 1.28 9.16
N LEU A 116 7.48 0.47 8.10
CA LEU A 116 8.41 -0.65 8.00
C LEU A 116 9.46 -0.26 6.96
N GLU A 117 10.72 -0.20 7.36
CA GLU A 117 11.76 0.40 6.54
C GLU A 117 12.97 -0.49 6.33
N GLY A 118 13.53 -0.42 5.12
CA GLY A 118 14.91 -0.74 4.86
C GLY A 118 15.70 0.55 4.60
N LYS A 119 16.93 0.41 4.13
CA LYS A 119 17.81 1.55 3.85
C LYS A 119 17.22 2.48 2.79
N ASP A 120 16.64 1.91 1.73
CA ASP A 120 16.23 2.64 0.53
C ASP A 120 14.73 2.57 0.26
N TYR A 121 13.93 2.01 1.17
CA TYR A 121 12.50 1.83 0.95
C TYR A 121 11.71 1.90 2.26
N ARG A 122 10.41 2.17 2.11
CA ARG A 122 9.46 2.22 3.23
C ARG A 122 8.14 1.62 2.80
N LEU A 123 7.55 0.83 3.68
CA LEU A 123 6.19 0.35 3.57
C LEU A 123 5.37 0.98 4.70
N ILE A 124 4.16 1.42 4.40
CA ILE A 124 3.30 2.05 5.39
C ILE A 124 2.04 1.23 5.61
N VAL A 125 1.75 0.95 6.88
CA VAL A 125 0.51 0.34 7.36
C VAL A 125 -0.25 1.40 8.14
N THR A 126 -1.50 1.63 7.82
CA THR A 126 -2.34 2.50 8.65
C THR A 126 -2.94 1.69 9.80
N THR A 127 -3.09 2.33 10.96
CA THR A 127 -3.74 1.72 12.13
C THR A 127 -5.17 2.20 12.33
N GLU A 128 -5.61 3.14 11.49
CA GLU A 128 -6.96 3.68 11.51
C GLU A 128 -7.42 3.94 10.08
N TRP A 129 -8.68 3.63 9.81
CA TRP A 129 -9.28 3.86 8.51
C TRP A 129 -10.64 4.53 8.72
N TYR A 130 -10.71 5.80 8.33
CA TYR A 130 -11.93 6.63 8.48
C TYR A 130 -12.52 6.55 9.90
N GLY A 131 -11.66 6.73 10.91
CA GLY A 131 -12.07 6.78 12.30
C GLY A 131 -12.28 5.42 12.98
N VAL A 132 -12.09 4.33 12.24
CA VAL A 132 -12.19 2.96 12.79
C VAL A 132 -10.80 2.36 12.93
N LYS A 133 -10.55 1.72 14.07
CA LYS A 133 -9.28 1.02 14.31
C LYS A 133 -9.18 -0.17 13.35
N GLN A 134 -8.22 -0.10 12.44
CA GLN A 134 -7.96 -1.18 11.47
C GLN A 134 -6.52 -1.08 10.96
N GLN A 135 -5.77 -2.16 11.05
CA GLN A 135 -4.43 -2.22 10.48
C GLN A 135 -4.53 -2.67 9.03
N LEU A 136 -4.16 -1.79 8.11
CA LEU A 136 -4.33 -1.98 6.69
C LEU A 136 -3.07 -1.58 5.94
N LEU A 137 -2.58 -2.45 5.05
CA LEU A 137 -1.48 -2.12 4.15
C LEU A 137 -1.91 -0.95 3.25
N LEU A 138 -1.18 0.15 3.34
CA LEU A 138 -1.56 1.42 2.72
C LEU A 138 -0.77 1.71 1.45
N THR A 139 0.56 1.84 1.56
CA THR A 139 1.41 2.26 0.45
C THR A 139 2.87 1.85 0.66
N ALA A 140 3.68 2.07 -0.36
CA ALA A 140 5.12 1.83 -0.33
C ALA A 140 5.86 2.98 -1.02
N PHE A 141 7.10 3.22 -0.64
CA PHE A 141 7.92 4.27 -1.22
C PHE A 141 9.35 3.81 -1.47
N ASP A 142 9.91 4.28 -2.58
CA ASP A 142 11.33 4.25 -2.87
C ASP A 142 11.96 5.52 -2.29
N LEU A 143 12.81 5.38 -1.28
CA LEU A 143 13.44 6.50 -0.58
C LEU A 143 14.74 6.94 -1.23
N ARG A 144 15.22 6.26 -2.27
CA ARG A 144 16.48 6.62 -2.92
C ARG A 144 16.39 7.97 -3.60
N PRO A 145 17.45 8.80 -3.57
CA PRO A 145 17.53 9.97 -4.42
C PRO A 145 17.43 9.58 -5.91
N VAL A 146 16.92 10.47 -6.74
CA VAL A 146 16.78 10.23 -8.19
C VAL A 146 18.08 9.74 -8.81
N SER A 147 19.23 10.27 -8.37
CA SER A 147 20.56 9.90 -8.85
C SER A 147 20.93 8.43 -8.61
N ARG A 148 20.31 7.75 -7.65
CA ARG A 148 20.58 6.35 -7.32
C ARG A 148 19.50 5.39 -7.83
N LYS A 149 18.47 5.90 -8.49
CA LYS A 149 17.45 5.08 -9.16
C LYS A 149 17.97 4.61 -10.51
N ASN A 150 17.17 3.78 -11.22
CA ASN A 150 17.54 3.28 -12.54
C ASN A 150 18.08 4.44 -13.42
N PRO A 151 19.29 4.35 -14.01
CA PRO A 151 19.88 5.46 -14.74
C PRO A 151 19.04 5.99 -15.90
N GLN A 152 18.38 5.09 -16.64
CA GLN A 152 17.51 5.50 -17.75
C GLN A 152 16.31 6.28 -17.25
N ARG A 153 15.68 5.79 -16.21
CA ARG A 153 14.55 6.45 -15.57
C ARG A 153 14.94 7.81 -14.98
N ALA A 154 16.11 7.89 -14.33
CA ALA A 154 16.62 9.13 -13.79
C ALA A 154 16.87 10.17 -14.89
N ARG A 155 17.37 9.74 -16.08
CA ARG A 155 17.55 10.62 -17.23
C ARG A 155 16.23 11.13 -17.78
N GLU A 156 15.23 10.27 -17.89
CA GLU A 156 13.88 10.64 -18.33
C GLU A 156 13.25 11.67 -17.39
N MET A 157 13.40 11.47 -16.08
CA MET A 157 12.87 12.40 -15.08
C MET A 157 13.56 13.78 -15.17
N ARG A 158 14.86 13.84 -15.46
CA ARG A 158 15.60 15.10 -15.62
C ARG A 158 15.19 15.85 -16.89
N LYS A 159 14.77 15.15 -17.92
CA LYS A 159 14.32 15.74 -19.19
C LYS A 159 12.86 16.14 -19.17
N ALA A 160 12.10 15.69 -18.19
CA ALA A 160 10.69 16.05 -18.08
C ALA A 160 10.54 17.55 -17.83
N PRO A 161 9.55 18.22 -18.44
CA PRO A 161 9.31 19.64 -18.18
C PRO A 161 9.05 19.86 -16.69
N LYS A 162 9.65 20.91 -16.13
CA LYS A 162 9.34 21.31 -14.77
C LYS A 162 7.90 21.83 -14.72
N ARG A 163 7.11 21.24 -13.87
CA ARG A 163 5.75 21.68 -13.61
C ARG A 163 5.74 22.77 -12.55
#